data_bb869aef093b5098cecc325059ac5859
#
_entry.id   bb869aef093b5098cecc325059ac5859
#
_cell.length_a   1.000
_cell.length_b   1.000
_cell.length_c   1.000
_cell.angle_alpha   90.00
_cell.angle_beta   90.00
_cell.angle_gamma   90.00
#
_symmetry.space_group_name_H-M   'P 1'
#
loop_
_entity.id
_entity.type
_entity.pdbx_description
1 polymer ?
#
loop_
_entity_poly.entity_id
_entity_poly.type
_entity_poly.pdbx_seq_one_letter_code
_entity_poly.pdbx_strand_id
1 'polypeptide(L)'
;MSEYANVLKKTLAAQEHGAGAVLVVSDLHAHDGPENFEGNERAYWPAQPPRLERFLLGAWAEKVRIPAAQVSVGLAESMVRGSGKTLMELARGADSRKGTMPVPLPNVTVTLNVAVDRHVVRDRNVVAGLEGADPVLKNEWVLVDGHPDHDGGEGDQVRNGADDNGSGTVGLVAIAEAYAAAAARGQRPKRSILFAAFNSEERGLLGAWAFTEMPLVPLDRIVAVLNMDMIGRNEEVPEGGGARFRGLPPQTAESNANSLTLLGWSRSPSLTAAIEAANAGIGLTLKKNYDNNASNLLRRSDHWPFLQRGVPGVWFHTGLHPDYHTIFDDAEKINYAKMEKIVRLVYQASWDLAQSGARPRIVN
;
A
#
# COMPACT_ATOMS: atom_id res chain seq x y z
N MET A 1 1.47 -10.87 4.47
CA MET A 1 2.45 -11.69 3.71
C MET A 1 3.83 -11.10 3.91
N SER A 2 4.85 -11.93 4.05
CA SER A 2 6.21 -11.39 4.13
C SER A 2 6.58 -10.75 2.79
N GLU A 3 7.42 -9.75 2.82
CA GLU A 3 8.00 -9.09 1.63
C GLU A 3 8.63 -10.10 0.63
N TYR A 4 9.10 -11.23 1.13
CA TYR A 4 9.73 -12.31 0.36
C TYR A 4 8.72 -13.28 -0.31
N ALA A 5 7.42 -13.16 -0.03
CA ALA A 5 6.40 -14.01 -0.66
C ALA A 5 6.09 -13.59 -2.12
N ASN A 6 6.49 -12.40 -2.54
CA ASN A 6 6.24 -11.87 -3.88
C ASN A 6 7.02 -12.66 -4.94
N VAL A 7 6.30 -13.18 -5.95
CA VAL A 7 6.88 -13.98 -7.04
C VAL A 7 7.92 -13.20 -7.84
N LEU A 8 7.69 -11.91 -8.08
CA LEU A 8 8.66 -11.04 -8.76
C LEU A 8 10.00 -11.01 -8.01
N LYS A 9 9.98 -10.77 -6.70
CA LYS A 9 11.21 -10.75 -5.87
C LYS A 9 11.91 -12.10 -5.87
N LYS A 10 11.15 -13.21 -5.79
CA LYS A 10 11.73 -14.57 -5.90
C LYS A 10 12.39 -14.80 -7.25
N THR A 11 11.75 -14.38 -8.33
CA THR A 11 12.28 -14.51 -9.69
C THR A 11 13.56 -13.69 -9.88
N LEU A 12 13.57 -12.44 -9.40
CA LEU A 12 14.76 -11.58 -9.46
C LEU A 12 15.91 -12.16 -8.62
N ALA A 13 15.64 -12.64 -7.41
CA ALA A 13 16.65 -13.29 -6.58
C ALA A 13 17.21 -14.54 -7.25
N ALA A 14 16.36 -15.39 -7.83
CA ALA A 14 16.82 -16.56 -8.56
C ALA A 14 17.70 -16.17 -9.79
N GLN A 15 17.30 -15.16 -10.53
CA GLN A 15 18.07 -14.61 -11.66
C GLN A 15 19.44 -14.10 -11.21
N GLU A 16 19.50 -13.34 -10.11
CA GLU A 16 20.76 -12.82 -9.53
C GLU A 16 21.72 -13.95 -9.11
N HIS A 17 21.17 -15.11 -8.75
CA HIS A 17 21.95 -16.31 -8.40
C HIS A 17 22.18 -17.24 -9.60
N GLY A 18 21.96 -16.78 -10.82
CA GLY A 18 22.30 -17.50 -12.06
C GLY A 18 21.27 -18.54 -12.50
N ALA A 19 20.05 -18.51 -11.99
CA ALA A 19 18.99 -19.39 -12.50
C ALA A 19 18.64 -19.02 -13.95
N GLY A 20 18.47 -20.04 -14.80
CA GLY A 20 18.02 -19.87 -16.19
C GLY A 20 16.51 -19.75 -16.34
N ALA A 21 15.74 -20.19 -15.35
CA ALA A 21 14.28 -20.10 -15.28
C ALA A 21 13.77 -20.27 -13.87
N VAL A 22 12.51 -19.93 -13.62
CA VAL A 22 11.82 -20.15 -12.33
C VAL A 22 10.49 -20.85 -12.58
N LEU A 23 10.26 -21.95 -11.88
CA LEU A 23 8.96 -22.58 -11.77
C LEU A 23 8.39 -22.36 -10.38
N VAL A 24 7.20 -21.81 -10.30
CA VAL A 24 6.51 -21.51 -9.05
C VAL A 24 5.37 -22.48 -8.87
N VAL A 25 5.31 -23.15 -7.74
CA VAL A 25 4.14 -23.91 -7.31
C VAL A 25 3.42 -23.09 -6.23
N SER A 26 2.09 -23.08 -6.29
CA SER A 26 1.29 -22.35 -5.30
C SER A 26 1.45 -22.95 -3.92
N ASP A 27 1.05 -22.15 -2.93
CA ASP A 27 1.07 -22.47 -1.52
C ASP A 27 0.34 -23.79 -1.23
N LEU A 28 1.07 -24.75 -0.66
CA LEU A 28 0.59 -26.10 -0.43
C LEU A 28 -0.11 -26.29 0.93
N HIS A 29 0.06 -25.35 1.87
CA HIS A 29 -0.37 -25.59 3.25
C HIS A 29 -0.74 -24.32 4.03
N ALA A 30 -0.60 -23.13 3.47
CA ALA A 30 -0.97 -21.89 4.16
C ALA A 30 -2.43 -21.47 3.91
N HIS A 31 -3.13 -22.14 2.99
CA HIS A 31 -4.54 -21.91 2.72
C HIS A 31 -5.34 -23.19 2.97
N ASP A 32 -6.51 -23.05 3.58
CA ASP A 32 -7.44 -24.16 3.79
C ASP A 32 -8.04 -24.61 2.44
N GLY A 33 -7.74 -25.83 2.03
CA GLY A 33 -8.33 -26.47 0.86
C GLY A 33 -7.30 -26.98 -0.17
N PRO A 34 -7.73 -27.86 -1.07
CA PRO A 34 -6.87 -28.34 -2.14
C PRO A 34 -6.53 -27.20 -3.09
N GLU A 35 -5.30 -27.21 -3.62
CA GLU A 35 -4.89 -26.28 -4.66
C GLU A 35 -5.84 -26.36 -5.84
N ASN A 36 -6.42 -25.25 -6.20
CA ASN A 36 -7.26 -25.12 -7.37
C ASN A 36 -6.46 -24.46 -8.51
N PHE A 37 -5.64 -25.27 -9.20
CA PHE A 37 -4.86 -24.79 -10.35
C PHE A 37 -5.76 -24.20 -11.45
N GLU A 38 -6.91 -24.84 -11.73
CA GLU A 38 -7.88 -24.34 -12.71
C GLU A 38 -8.50 -23.00 -12.26
N GLY A 39 -8.78 -22.85 -10.97
CA GLY A 39 -9.24 -21.58 -10.43
C GLY A 39 -8.18 -20.49 -10.50
N ASN A 40 -6.92 -20.82 -10.24
CA ASN A 40 -5.79 -19.91 -10.43
C ASN A 40 -5.59 -19.56 -11.92
N GLU A 41 -5.69 -20.53 -12.82
CA GLU A 41 -5.66 -20.28 -14.26
C GLU A 41 -6.74 -19.29 -14.68
N ARG A 42 -7.98 -19.50 -14.26
CA ARG A 42 -9.11 -18.60 -14.55
C ARG A 42 -8.91 -17.20 -13.99
N ALA A 43 -8.19 -17.07 -12.88
CA ALA A 43 -7.86 -15.78 -12.29
C ALA A 43 -6.77 -15.03 -13.07
N TYR A 44 -5.85 -15.76 -13.70
CA TYR A 44 -4.77 -15.16 -14.52
C TYR A 44 -5.15 -15.01 -15.99
N TRP A 45 -5.99 -15.92 -16.52
CA TRP A 45 -6.48 -15.91 -17.92
C TRP A 45 -8.00 -16.06 -17.92
N PRO A 46 -8.75 -15.10 -17.39
CA PRO A 46 -10.20 -15.17 -17.40
C PRO A 46 -10.72 -15.10 -18.84
N ALA A 47 -11.82 -15.80 -19.10
CA ALA A 47 -12.52 -15.72 -20.37
C ALA A 47 -13.05 -14.30 -20.67
N GLN A 48 -13.26 -13.52 -19.61
CA GLN A 48 -13.54 -12.08 -19.68
C GLN A 48 -12.53 -11.34 -18.79
N PRO A 49 -12.14 -10.11 -19.15
CA PRO A 49 -11.23 -9.31 -18.32
C PRO A 49 -11.75 -9.22 -16.88
N PRO A 50 -10.89 -9.38 -15.87
CA PRO A 50 -11.30 -9.14 -14.50
C PRO A 50 -11.70 -7.67 -14.32
N ARG A 51 -12.63 -7.40 -13.42
CA ARG A 51 -13.05 -6.03 -13.08
C ARG A 51 -11.86 -5.11 -12.79
N LEU A 52 -10.90 -5.62 -12.02
CA LEU A 52 -9.62 -4.98 -11.79
C LEU A 52 -8.52 -5.74 -12.53
N GLU A 53 -8.06 -5.18 -13.63
CA GLU A 53 -6.90 -5.72 -14.33
C GLU A 53 -5.64 -5.63 -13.44
N ARG A 54 -4.81 -6.66 -13.50
CA ARG A 54 -3.54 -6.70 -12.77
C ARG A 54 -2.46 -6.03 -13.57
N PHE A 55 -1.84 -5.02 -12.99
CA PHE A 55 -0.72 -4.31 -13.57
C PHE A 55 0.55 -4.49 -12.75
N LEU A 56 1.68 -4.28 -13.39
CA LEU A 56 2.99 -4.15 -12.78
C LEU A 56 3.63 -2.87 -13.33
N LEU A 57 4.48 -2.25 -12.53
CA LEU A 57 5.32 -1.18 -13.06
C LEU A 57 6.18 -1.72 -14.20
N GLY A 58 6.21 -1.03 -15.35
CA GLY A 58 7.03 -1.38 -16.49
C GLY A 58 8.49 -1.60 -16.09
N ALA A 59 9.04 -0.71 -15.27
CA ALA A 59 10.38 -0.81 -14.75
C ALA A 59 10.65 -2.09 -13.94
N TRP A 60 9.64 -2.69 -13.32
CA TRP A 60 9.79 -3.98 -12.63
C TRP A 60 9.75 -5.15 -13.61
N ALA A 61 8.84 -5.10 -14.59
CA ALA A 61 8.74 -6.12 -15.60
C ALA A 61 10.02 -6.21 -16.46
N GLU A 62 10.65 -5.09 -16.74
CA GLU A 62 11.90 -5.01 -17.51
C GLU A 62 13.11 -5.62 -16.78
N LYS A 63 13.09 -5.70 -15.46
CA LYS A 63 14.15 -6.33 -14.65
C LYS A 63 14.16 -7.86 -14.80
N VAL A 64 13.05 -8.48 -15.17
CA VAL A 64 12.92 -9.94 -15.32
C VAL A 64 13.42 -10.36 -16.70
N ARG A 65 14.51 -11.12 -16.75
CA ARG A 65 15.19 -11.58 -17.98
C ARG A 65 15.15 -13.09 -18.17
N ILE A 66 14.64 -13.83 -17.21
CA ILE A 66 14.50 -15.28 -17.26
C ILE A 66 13.03 -15.66 -17.31
N PRO A 67 12.65 -16.75 -18.00
CA PRO A 67 11.28 -17.22 -17.99
C PRO A 67 10.85 -17.65 -16.59
N ALA A 68 9.61 -17.29 -16.22
CA ALA A 68 8.97 -17.74 -15.01
C ALA A 68 7.57 -18.27 -15.33
N ALA A 69 7.22 -19.41 -14.77
CA ALA A 69 5.93 -20.02 -15.00
C ALA A 69 5.39 -20.62 -13.69
N GLN A 70 4.07 -20.58 -13.54
CA GLN A 70 3.39 -21.33 -12.49
C GLN A 70 3.13 -22.74 -12.97
N VAL A 71 3.32 -23.73 -12.11
CA VAL A 71 3.08 -25.15 -12.41
C VAL A 71 2.13 -25.75 -11.40
N SER A 72 1.41 -26.80 -11.83
CA SER A 72 0.52 -27.56 -10.94
C SER A 72 1.31 -28.31 -9.86
N VAL A 73 0.66 -28.60 -8.74
CA VAL A 73 1.21 -29.46 -7.68
C VAL A 73 1.62 -30.83 -8.23
N GLY A 74 0.77 -31.46 -9.04
CA GLY A 74 1.07 -32.77 -9.62
C GLY A 74 2.33 -32.77 -10.49
N LEU A 75 2.57 -31.71 -11.27
CA LEU A 75 3.81 -31.55 -12.04
C LEU A 75 5.01 -31.37 -11.11
N ALA A 76 4.90 -30.51 -10.11
CA ALA A 76 5.96 -30.27 -9.15
C ALA A 76 6.30 -31.54 -8.34
N GLU A 77 5.28 -32.30 -7.90
CA GLU A 77 5.49 -33.59 -7.23
C GLU A 77 6.20 -34.60 -8.12
N SER A 78 5.86 -34.64 -9.41
CA SER A 78 6.55 -35.51 -10.37
C SER A 78 8.04 -35.17 -10.50
N MET A 79 8.38 -33.88 -10.47
CA MET A 79 9.77 -33.40 -10.54
C MET A 79 10.57 -33.77 -9.28
N VAL A 80 9.97 -33.61 -8.10
CA VAL A 80 10.69 -33.84 -6.82
C VAL A 80 10.74 -35.32 -6.42
N ARG A 81 9.96 -36.19 -7.04
CA ARG A 81 9.84 -37.62 -6.71
C ARG A 81 11.18 -38.34 -6.57
N GLY A 82 12.16 -38.01 -7.43
CA GLY A 82 13.48 -38.61 -7.42
C GLY A 82 14.43 -38.09 -6.35
N SER A 83 14.04 -37.06 -5.58
CA SER A 83 14.87 -36.46 -4.53
C SER A 83 14.79 -37.19 -3.19
N GLY A 84 13.87 -38.15 -3.04
CA GLY A 84 13.58 -38.80 -1.75
C GLY A 84 12.80 -37.93 -0.75
N LYS A 85 12.30 -36.78 -1.19
CA LYS A 85 11.46 -35.86 -0.40
C LYS A 85 10.13 -35.64 -1.10
N THR A 86 9.12 -35.31 -0.31
CA THR A 86 7.82 -34.86 -0.83
C THR A 86 7.85 -33.33 -1.05
N LEU A 87 7.01 -32.86 -1.96
CA LEU A 87 6.86 -31.42 -2.19
C LEU A 87 6.39 -30.71 -0.91
N MET A 88 5.51 -31.33 -0.11
CA MET A 88 5.03 -30.82 1.17
C MET A 88 6.17 -30.65 2.21
N GLU A 89 7.08 -31.64 2.30
CA GLU A 89 8.24 -31.53 3.18
C GLU A 89 9.16 -30.38 2.79
N LEU A 90 9.35 -30.18 1.47
CA LEU A 90 10.15 -29.05 0.96
C LEU A 90 9.47 -27.71 1.26
N ALA A 91 8.15 -27.61 1.07
CA ALA A 91 7.39 -26.39 1.36
C ALA A 91 7.46 -26.03 2.85
N ARG A 92 7.18 -26.99 3.74
CA ARG A 92 7.29 -26.78 5.20
C ARG A 92 8.72 -26.43 5.65
N GLY A 93 9.70 -27.02 4.99
CA GLY A 93 11.11 -26.68 5.23
C GLY A 93 11.41 -25.23 4.85
N ALA A 94 10.90 -24.77 3.71
CA ALA A 94 11.10 -23.39 3.25
C ALA A 94 10.47 -22.35 4.20
N ASP A 95 9.33 -22.67 4.83
CA ASP A 95 8.65 -21.77 5.77
C ASP A 95 9.23 -21.82 7.20
N SER A 96 10.15 -22.71 7.45
CA SER A 96 10.80 -22.77 8.76
C SER A 96 11.70 -21.55 8.98
N ARG A 97 11.80 -21.06 10.24
CA ARG A 97 12.70 -19.94 10.59
C ARG A 97 14.18 -20.20 10.27
N LYS A 98 14.56 -21.47 10.13
CA LYS A 98 15.92 -21.89 9.78
C LYS A 98 16.12 -21.94 8.26
N GLY A 99 15.06 -21.76 7.48
CA GLY A 99 15.07 -21.97 6.04
C GLY A 99 15.25 -23.45 5.69
N THR A 100 15.44 -23.73 4.41
CA THR A 100 15.78 -25.07 3.90
C THR A 100 16.98 -24.98 2.97
N MET A 101 17.77 -26.04 2.91
CA MET A 101 18.82 -26.16 1.91
C MET A 101 18.20 -26.53 0.56
N PRO A 102 18.71 -25.98 -0.55
CA PRO A 102 18.31 -26.40 -1.87
C PRO A 102 18.49 -27.91 -2.07
N VAL A 103 17.53 -28.54 -2.73
CA VAL A 103 17.59 -29.96 -3.07
C VAL A 103 17.82 -30.09 -4.56
N PRO A 104 18.99 -30.60 -5.00
CA PRO A 104 19.24 -30.81 -6.41
C PRO A 104 18.33 -31.89 -6.99
N LEU A 105 17.89 -31.70 -8.23
CA LEU A 105 17.09 -32.65 -9.02
C LEU A 105 17.87 -33.04 -10.29
N PRO A 106 18.93 -33.82 -10.18
CA PRO A 106 19.91 -34.02 -11.29
C PRO A 106 19.32 -34.75 -12.51
N ASN A 107 18.22 -35.48 -12.32
CA ASN A 107 17.56 -36.24 -13.39
C ASN A 107 16.32 -35.55 -13.95
N VAL A 108 16.13 -34.27 -13.62
CA VAL A 108 14.99 -33.47 -14.10
C VAL A 108 15.48 -32.47 -15.14
N THR A 109 14.95 -32.56 -16.35
CA THR A 109 15.17 -31.59 -17.40
C THR A 109 13.85 -30.91 -17.72
N VAL A 110 13.86 -29.60 -17.79
CA VAL A 110 12.68 -28.79 -18.14
C VAL A 110 12.98 -27.98 -19.38
N THR A 111 12.10 -28.06 -20.37
CA THR A 111 12.12 -27.19 -21.54
C THR A 111 11.00 -26.16 -21.38
N LEU A 112 11.35 -24.88 -21.33
CA LEU A 112 10.40 -23.78 -21.24
C LEU A 112 10.40 -23.01 -22.56
N ASN A 113 9.21 -22.82 -23.12
CA ASN A 113 8.98 -21.89 -24.22
C ASN A 113 7.89 -20.90 -23.77
N VAL A 114 8.30 -19.69 -23.46
CA VAL A 114 7.43 -18.66 -22.91
C VAL A 114 7.39 -17.47 -23.85
N ALA A 115 6.21 -17.12 -24.32
CA ALA A 115 5.93 -15.88 -25.01
C ALA A 115 5.08 -14.97 -24.09
N VAL A 116 5.48 -13.72 -23.96
CA VAL A 116 4.75 -12.72 -23.16
C VAL A 116 4.36 -11.58 -24.08
N ASP A 117 3.06 -11.37 -24.23
CA ASP A 117 2.53 -10.15 -24.83
C ASP A 117 2.39 -9.07 -23.74
N ARG A 118 3.08 -7.94 -23.95
CA ARG A 118 3.12 -6.85 -22.97
C ARG A 118 2.25 -5.70 -23.45
N HIS A 119 1.15 -5.48 -22.73
CA HIS A 119 0.33 -4.28 -22.92
C HIS A 119 0.78 -3.19 -21.95
N VAL A 120 1.27 -2.08 -22.50
CA VAL A 120 1.73 -0.95 -21.68
C VAL A 120 0.63 0.10 -21.64
N VAL A 121 0.11 0.35 -20.43
CA VAL A 121 -0.80 1.45 -20.13
C VAL A 121 0.00 2.58 -19.51
N ARG A 122 -0.12 3.78 -20.06
CA ARG A 122 0.49 4.97 -19.48
C ARG A 122 -0.39 5.54 -18.38
N ASP A 123 0.20 5.75 -17.23
CA ASP A 123 -0.46 6.33 -16.08
C ASP A 123 0.35 7.51 -15.53
N ARG A 124 -0.22 8.29 -14.61
CA ARG A 124 0.44 9.47 -14.06
C ARG A 124 0.01 9.75 -12.63
N ASN A 125 0.98 10.16 -11.81
CA ASN A 125 0.72 10.86 -10.56
C ASN A 125 0.59 12.36 -10.83
N VAL A 126 -0.20 13.05 -10.01
CA VAL A 126 -0.25 14.51 -10.01
C VAL A 126 0.51 15.02 -8.79
N VAL A 127 1.54 15.83 -9.03
CA VAL A 127 2.41 16.32 -7.95
C VAL A 127 2.55 17.83 -8.05
N ALA A 128 2.39 18.49 -6.91
CA ALA A 128 2.61 19.95 -6.79
C ALA A 128 3.52 20.24 -5.59
N GLY A 129 4.24 21.35 -5.64
CA GLY A 129 5.16 21.74 -4.58
C GLY A 129 5.01 23.19 -4.17
N LEU A 130 5.14 23.47 -2.87
CA LEU A 130 5.31 24.81 -2.34
C LEU A 130 6.71 24.94 -1.74
N GLU A 131 7.55 25.78 -2.32
CA GLU A 131 8.90 26.03 -1.81
C GLU A 131 8.86 26.71 -0.44
N GLY A 132 9.67 26.20 0.49
CA GLY A 132 9.83 26.77 1.83
C GLY A 132 10.60 28.09 1.85
N ALA A 133 10.48 28.81 2.97
CA ALA A 133 11.10 30.14 3.11
C ALA A 133 12.53 30.11 3.68
N ASP A 134 12.94 29.03 4.34
CA ASP A 134 14.27 28.94 4.93
C ASP A 134 15.32 28.57 3.86
N PRO A 135 16.46 29.29 3.78
CA PRO A 135 17.44 29.05 2.72
C PRO A 135 18.10 27.68 2.74
N VAL A 136 18.08 26.97 3.88
CA VAL A 136 18.65 25.63 4.05
C VAL A 136 17.55 24.59 4.05
N LEU A 137 16.54 24.75 4.92
CA LEU A 137 15.48 23.76 5.12
C LEU A 137 14.53 23.64 3.93
N LYS A 138 14.43 24.62 3.03
CA LYS A 138 13.62 24.53 1.82
C LYS A 138 13.97 23.36 0.89
N ASN A 139 15.18 22.79 1.06
CA ASN A 139 15.60 21.59 0.34
C ASN A 139 15.08 20.28 0.96
N GLU A 140 14.37 20.36 2.08
CA GLU A 140 13.70 19.25 2.74
C GLU A 140 12.18 19.38 2.55
N TRP A 141 11.49 18.25 2.45
CA TRP A 141 10.10 18.21 2.05
C TRP A 141 9.26 17.45 3.06
N VAL A 142 8.08 17.97 3.37
CA VAL A 142 6.99 17.22 3.99
C VAL A 142 6.02 16.85 2.88
N LEU A 143 5.76 15.58 2.69
CA LEU A 143 4.83 15.06 1.69
C LEU A 143 3.46 14.85 2.33
N VAL A 144 2.43 15.40 1.69
CA VAL A 144 1.01 15.12 1.98
C VAL A 144 0.42 14.45 0.75
N ASP A 145 -0.23 13.31 0.92
CA ASP A 145 -0.71 12.53 -0.20
C ASP A 145 -2.07 11.86 0.03
N GLY A 146 -2.63 11.37 -1.04
CA GLY A 146 -3.81 10.55 -1.16
C GLY A 146 -3.92 10.04 -2.60
N HIS A 147 -4.85 9.11 -2.88
CA HIS A 147 -5.03 8.57 -4.22
C HIS A 147 -6.39 8.96 -4.81
N PRO A 148 -6.45 9.31 -6.11
CA PRO A 148 -7.69 9.73 -6.77
C PRO A 148 -8.40 8.58 -7.49
N ASP A 149 -7.75 7.42 -7.64
CA ASP A 149 -8.33 6.26 -8.31
C ASP A 149 -9.20 5.44 -7.35
N HIS A 150 -10.13 4.69 -7.93
CA HIS A 150 -10.93 3.69 -7.25
C HIS A 150 -11.28 2.54 -8.21
N ASP A 151 -12.07 1.60 -7.74
CA ASP A 151 -12.46 0.35 -8.42
C ASP A 151 -13.20 0.54 -9.76
N GLY A 152 -13.78 1.71 -10.04
CA GLY A 152 -14.51 1.98 -11.28
C GLY A 152 -15.88 1.34 -11.33
N GLY A 153 -16.37 1.03 -12.53
CA GLY A 153 -17.72 0.52 -12.76
C GLY A 153 -17.76 -0.72 -13.64
N GLU A 154 -18.84 -1.47 -13.51
CA GLU A 154 -19.17 -2.60 -14.37
C GLU A 154 -20.66 -2.56 -14.71
N GLY A 155 -21.00 -2.36 -15.99
CA GLY A 155 -22.39 -2.13 -16.42
C GLY A 155 -23.00 -0.90 -15.72
N ASP A 156 -24.15 -1.07 -15.09
CA ASP A 156 -24.85 -0.01 -14.36
C ASP A 156 -24.35 0.15 -12.91
N GLN A 157 -23.39 -0.67 -12.48
CA GLN A 157 -22.84 -0.61 -11.13
C GLN A 157 -21.57 0.24 -11.12
N VAL A 158 -21.66 1.43 -10.55
CA VAL A 158 -20.51 2.33 -10.36
C VAL A 158 -20.10 2.32 -8.89
N ARG A 159 -18.83 2.12 -8.63
CA ARG A 159 -18.22 2.25 -7.30
C ARG A 159 -17.68 3.66 -7.19
N ASN A 160 -18.37 4.49 -6.41
CA ASN A 160 -18.07 5.92 -6.34
C ASN A 160 -16.79 6.21 -5.54
N GLY A 161 -16.47 5.37 -4.53
CA GLY A 161 -15.28 5.57 -3.70
C GLY A 161 -15.27 6.91 -2.97
N ALA A 162 -16.42 7.30 -2.38
CA ALA A 162 -16.51 8.61 -1.74
C ALA A 162 -15.62 8.73 -0.51
N ASP A 163 -15.50 7.65 0.29
CA ASP A 163 -14.52 7.58 1.36
C ASP A 163 -13.18 7.04 0.85
N ASP A 164 -13.22 6.00 0.05
CA ASP A 164 -12.04 5.35 -0.55
C ASP A 164 -11.89 5.69 -2.06
N ASN A 165 -11.14 6.74 -2.50
CA ASN A 165 -10.52 7.71 -1.61
C ASN A 165 -10.85 9.15 -2.07
N GLY A 166 -12.13 9.40 -2.37
CA GLY A 166 -12.62 10.77 -2.61
C GLY A 166 -12.34 11.68 -1.40
N SER A 167 -12.51 11.14 -0.18
CA SER A 167 -12.29 11.90 1.06
C SER A 167 -10.84 12.37 1.21
N GLY A 168 -9.86 11.48 1.02
CA GLY A 168 -8.44 11.85 1.10
C GLY A 168 -8.02 12.78 -0.03
N THR A 169 -8.50 12.55 -1.25
CA THR A 169 -8.21 13.39 -2.42
C THR A 169 -8.72 14.82 -2.24
N VAL A 170 -9.95 15.00 -1.79
CA VAL A 170 -10.52 16.33 -1.51
C VAL A 170 -9.79 16.98 -0.32
N GLY A 171 -9.44 16.19 0.71
CA GLY A 171 -8.61 16.65 1.82
C GLY A 171 -7.24 17.18 1.36
N LEU A 172 -6.57 16.49 0.45
CA LEU A 172 -5.31 16.91 -0.14
C LEU A 172 -5.44 18.25 -0.86
N VAL A 173 -6.49 18.42 -1.68
CA VAL A 173 -6.77 19.67 -2.40
C VAL A 173 -7.01 20.81 -1.41
N ALA A 174 -7.84 20.60 -0.38
CA ALA A 174 -8.13 21.61 0.63
C ALA A 174 -6.86 22.06 1.40
N ILE A 175 -5.96 21.14 1.71
CA ILE A 175 -4.67 21.46 2.34
C ILE A 175 -3.80 22.26 1.38
N ALA A 176 -3.71 21.87 0.12
CA ALA A 176 -2.93 22.60 -0.89
C ALA A 176 -3.47 24.03 -1.08
N GLU A 177 -4.77 24.23 -1.13
CA GLU A 177 -5.41 25.55 -1.19
C GLU A 177 -5.09 26.41 0.05
N ALA A 178 -5.14 25.82 1.25
CA ALA A 178 -4.80 26.49 2.50
C ALA A 178 -3.34 26.97 2.50
N TYR A 179 -2.40 26.16 2.03
CA TYR A 179 -0.99 26.54 1.85
C TYR A 179 -0.82 27.62 0.81
N ALA A 180 -1.50 27.53 -0.33
CA ALA A 180 -1.47 28.56 -1.36
C ALA A 180 -1.98 29.90 -0.84
N ALA A 181 -3.09 29.89 -0.10
CA ALA A 181 -3.66 31.08 0.53
C ALA A 181 -2.73 31.68 1.61
N ALA A 182 -2.05 30.86 2.41
CA ALA A 182 -1.05 31.32 3.37
C ALA A 182 0.15 31.94 2.66
N ALA A 183 0.67 31.30 1.62
CA ALA A 183 1.80 31.79 0.82
C ALA A 183 1.49 33.13 0.13
N ALA A 184 0.26 33.33 -0.36
CA ALA A 184 -0.17 34.60 -0.94
C ALA A 184 -0.16 35.75 0.07
N ARG A 185 -0.26 35.45 1.37
CA ARG A 185 -0.12 36.41 2.48
C ARG A 185 1.32 36.53 3.00
N GLY A 186 2.30 35.95 2.32
CA GLY A 186 3.71 35.94 2.73
C GLY A 186 4.04 34.93 3.84
N GLN A 187 3.10 34.06 4.20
CA GLN A 187 3.28 33.03 5.23
C GLN A 187 3.68 31.72 4.56
N ARG A 188 4.96 31.38 4.62
CA ARG A 188 5.51 30.13 4.09
C ARG A 188 6.19 29.33 5.20
N PRO A 189 6.07 28.01 5.22
CA PRO A 189 6.83 27.19 6.16
C PRO A 189 8.33 27.24 5.83
N LYS A 190 9.19 26.81 6.76
CA LYS A 190 10.64 26.74 6.54
C LYS A 190 11.01 25.66 5.51
N ARG A 191 10.49 24.43 5.69
CA ARG A 191 10.63 23.37 4.71
C ARG A 191 9.62 23.52 3.59
N SER A 192 9.91 22.92 2.47
CA SER A 192 8.99 22.80 1.35
C SER A 192 7.90 21.75 1.64
N ILE A 193 6.74 21.93 1.02
CA ILE A 193 5.63 20.98 1.08
C ILE A 193 5.44 20.39 -0.30
N LEU A 194 5.32 19.07 -0.37
CA LEU A 194 4.98 18.33 -1.57
C LEU A 194 3.57 17.77 -1.40
N PHE A 195 2.71 17.97 -2.39
CA PHE A 195 1.38 17.41 -2.50
C PHE A 195 1.40 16.37 -3.61
N ALA A 196 0.94 15.16 -3.34
CA ALA A 196 0.90 14.11 -4.34
C ALA A 196 -0.45 13.39 -4.35
N ALA A 197 -1.08 13.34 -5.53
CA ALA A 197 -2.15 12.41 -5.80
C ALA A 197 -1.55 11.22 -6.54
N PHE A 198 -1.36 10.10 -5.82
CA PHE A 198 -0.80 8.88 -6.37
C PHE A 198 -1.92 8.08 -7.04
N ASN A 199 -1.74 7.73 -8.30
CA ASN A 199 -2.73 6.97 -9.04
C ASN A 199 -2.42 5.47 -9.02
N SER A 200 -3.44 4.64 -9.35
CA SER A 200 -3.32 3.18 -9.31
C SER A 200 -2.94 2.61 -7.93
N GLU A 201 -3.45 3.23 -6.86
CA GLU A 201 -3.35 2.72 -5.49
C GLU A 201 -4.04 1.37 -5.39
N GLU A 202 -5.28 1.28 -5.87
CA GLU A 202 -6.16 0.10 -5.89
C GLU A 202 -5.58 -1.09 -6.67
N ARG A 203 -4.58 -0.83 -7.47
CA ARG A 203 -3.85 -1.84 -8.26
C ARG A 203 -2.52 -2.25 -7.62
N GLY A 204 -2.33 -1.91 -6.35
CA GLY A 204 -1.19 -2.28 -5.53
C GLY A 204 -0.17 -1.17 -5.32
N LEU A 205 -0.63 0.05 -5.03
CA LEU A 205 0.17 1.22 -4.69
C LEU A 205 1.12 1.64 -5.83
N LEU A 206 0.71 1.41 -7.09
CA LEU A 206 1.65 1.53 -8.22
C LEU A 206 2.17 2.95 -8.40
N GLY A 207 1.34 3.97 -8.15
CA GLY A 207 1.75 5.37 -8.22
C GLY A 207 2.81 5.73 -7.18
N ALA A 208 2.63 5.33 -5.93
CA ALA A 208 3.58 5.56 -4.85
C ALA A 208 4.87 4.74 -5.06
N TRP A 209 4.77 3.48 -5.53
CA TRP A 209 5.95 2.71 -5.92
C TRP A 209 6.71 3.37 -7.08
N ALA A 210 6.02 3.84 -8.13
CA ALA A 210 6.66 4.54 -9.24
C ALA A 210 7.39 5.79 -8.77
N PHE A 211 6.77 6.57 -7.86
CA PHE A 211 7.41 7.74 -7.28
C PHE A 211 8.66 7.35 -6.46
N THR A 212 8.60 6.30 -5.64
CA THR A 212 9.77 5.88 -4.85
C THR A 212 10.89 5.23 -5.68
N GLU A 213 10.59 4.68 -6.85
CA GLU A 213 11.60 4.18 -7.81
C GLU A 213 12.25 5.31 -8.61
N MET A 214 11.48 6.35 -8.96
CA MET A 214 11.93 7.51 -9.74
C MET A 214 11.43 8.81 -9.09
N PRO A 215 11.97 9.18 -7.91
CA PRO A 215 11.46 10.29 -7.15
C PRO A 215 11.77 11.65 -7.79
N LEU A 216 10.79 12.56 -7.77
CA LEU A 216 10.97 13.94 -8.24
C LEU A 216 11.89 14.75 -7.32
N VAL A 217 11.95 14.38 -6.06
CA VAL A 217 12.87 14.92 -5.07
C VAL A 217 13.59 13.76 -4.37
N PRO A 218 14.86 13.84 -4.03
CA PRO A 218 15.57 12.75 -3.36
C PRO A 218 14.82 12.26 -2.12
N LEU A 219 14.65 10.94 -1.97
CA LEU A 219 13.87 10.35 -0.86
C LEU A 219 14.44 10.73 0.51
N ASP A 220 15.76 10.89 0.63
CA ASP A 220 16.41 11.34 1.86
C ASP A 220 16.11 12.81 2.21
N ARG A 221 15.51 13.55 1.29
CA ARG A 221 15.01 14.92 1.50
C ARG A 221 13.55 14.98 1.91
N ILE A 222 12.82 13.87 1.79
CA ILE A 222 11.45 13.77 2.32
C ILE A 222 11.56 13.40 3.80
N VAL A 223 11.16 14.32 4.67
CA VAL A 223 11.31 14.17 6.13
C VAL A 223 10.14 13.44 6.76
N ALA A 224 8.96 13.51 6.15
CA ALA A 224 7.75 12.81 6.58
C ALA A 224 6.75 12.67 5.43
N VAL A 225 5.96 11.61 5.48
CA VAL A 225 4.81 11.34 4.60
C VAL A 225 3.54 11.30 5.45
N LEU A 226 2.55 12.10 5.09
CA LEU A 226 1.25 12.20 5.73
C LEU A 226 0.19 11.77 4.73
N ASN A 227 -0.13 10.48 4.71
CA ASN A 227 -1.06 9.88 3.77
C ASN A 227 -2.50 9.95 4.29
N MET A 228 -3.41 10.45 3.49
CA MET A 228 -4.85 10.48 3.77
C MET A 228 -5.57 9.49 2.86
N ASP A 229 -6.14 8.48 3.48
CA ASP A 229 -6.88 7.47 2.74
C ASP A 229 -8.00 6.94 3.63
N MET A 230 -9.25 7.10 3.15
CA MET A 230 -10.48 6.86 3.92
C MET A 230 -10.53 7.71 5.21
N ILE A 231 -10.74 9.02 5.06
CA ILE A 231 -10.83 9.96 6.19
C ILE A 231 -12.24 10.50 6.44
N GLY A 232 -13.24 10.02 5.69
CA GLY A 232 -14.60 10.58 5.68
C GLY A 232 -15.63 9.77 6.46
N ARG A 233 -15.39 8.51 6.83
CA ARG A 233 -16.38 7.65 7.49
C ARG A 233 -15.99 7.38 8.96
N ASN A 234 -16.84 6.62 9.63
CA ASN A 234 -16.55 6.08 10.96
C ASN A 234 -16.28 4.58 10.82
N GLU A 235 -15.27 4.07 11.52
CA GLU A 235 -15.02 2.64 11.54
C GLU A 235 -16.23 1.88 12.06
N GLU A 236 -16.66 0.88 11.29
CA GLU A 236 -17.76 0.01 11.65
C GLU A 236 -17.41 -1.42 11.24
N VAL A 237 -17.30 -2.30 12.20
CA VAL A 237 -16.98 -3.70 12.00
C VAL A 237 -18.13 -4.54 12.52
N PRO A 238 -18.99 -5.10 11.63
CA PRO A 238 -20.11 -5.91 12.04
C PRO A 238 -19.65 -7.24 12.65
N GLU A 239 -20.45 -7.81 13.57
CA GLU A 239 -20.23 -9.16 14.05
C GLU A 239 -20.30 -10.15 12.88
N GLY A 240 -19.32 -11.03 12.79
CA GLY A 240 -19.25 -12.00 11.70
C GLY A 240 -18.96 -11.39 10.32
N GLY A 241 -18.37 -10.19 10.24
CA GLY A 241 -18.19 -9.41 9.02
C GLY A 241 -17.37 -10.05 7.88
N GLY A 242 -16.90 -11.28 8.05
CA GLY A 242 -16.25 -12.07 7.01
C GLY A 242 -14.80 -11.65 6.72
N ALA A 243 -14.29 -12.08 5.57
CA ALA A 243 -12.87 -11.93 5.20
C ALA A 243 -12.41 -10.46 5.14
N ARG A 244 -13.28 -9.54 4.75
CA ARG A 244 -13.00 -8.09 4.65
C ARG A 244 -12.56 -7.51 5.98
N PHE A 245 -13.17 -7.94 7.08
CA PHE A 245 -12.91 -7.46 8.44
C PHE A 245 -12.02 -8.39 9.26
N ARG A 246 -11.34 -9.31 8.62
CA ARG A 246 -10.49 -10.30 9.29
C ARG A 246 -9.47 -9.61 10.22
N GLY A 247 -9.49 -10.03 11.50
CA GLY A 247 -8.56 -9.51 12.52
C GLY A 247 -8.91 -8.12 13.07
N LEU A 248 -10.11 -7.63 12.77
CA LEU A 248 -10.68 -6.44 13.38
C LEU A 248 -11.77 -6.84 14.38
N PRO A 249 -11.76 -6.27 15.60
CA PRO A 249 -12.83 -6.52 16.57
C PRO A 249 -14.12 -5.81 16.13
N PRO A 250 -15.30 -6.39 16.44
CA PRO A 250 -16.57 -5.72 16.20
C PRO A 250 -16.64 -4.37 16.92
N GLN A 251 -17.15 -3.35 16.21
CA GLN A 251 -17.37 -2.00 16.75
C GLN A 251 -18.39 -1.24 15.91
N THR A 252 -19.03 -0.24 16.51
CA THR A 252 -20.06 0.54 15.86
C THR A 252 -19.54 1.87 15.32
N ALA A 253 -20.21 2.41 14.31
CA ALA A 253 -19.90 3.72 13.77
C ALA A 253 -19.99 4.84 14.81
N GLU A 254 -20.97 4.77 15.74
CA GLU A 254 -21.16 5.75 16.82
C GLU A 254 -19.98 5.78 17.78
N SER A 255 -19.44 4.60 18.16
CA SER A 255 -18.27 4.51 19.04
C SER A 255 -17.03 5.15 18.44
N ASN A 256 -17.01 5.31 17.12
CA ASN A 256 -15.90 5.84 16.34
C ASN A 256 -16.16 7.25 15.75
N ALA A 257 -17.23 7.92 16.19
CA ALA A 257 -17.63 9.21 15.63
C ALA A 257 -16.53 10.30 15.69
N ASN A 258 -15.61 10.22 16.67
CA ASN A 258 -14.48 11.13 16.81
C ASN A 258 -13.11 10.43 16.74
N SER A 259 -13.08 9.16 16.29
CA SER A 259 -11.85 8.36 16.25
C SER A 259 -11.14 8.49 14.91
N LEU A 260 -9.81 8.50 14.97
CA LEU A 260 -8.89 8.44 13.84
C LEU A 260 -7.79 7.43 14.15
N THR A 261 -7.58 6.48 13.26
CA THR A 261 -6.50 5.50 13.37
C THR A 261 -5.26 6.02 12.64
N LEU A 262 -4.11 5.91 13.31
CA LEU A 262 -2.80 6.20 12.72
C LEU A 262 -2.12 4.86 12.43
N LEU A 263 -1.80 4.59 11.16
CA LEU A 263 -1.01 3.42 10.76
C LEU A 263 0.41 3.86 10.36
N GLY A 264 1.41 3.09 10.77
CA GLY A 264 2.82 3.49 10.71
C GLY A 264 3.33 4.17 11.98
N TRP A 265 2.46 4.35 12.98
CA TRP A 265 2.78 5.00 14.25
C TRP A 265 3.96 4.35 14.98
N SER A 266 4.07 3.03 14.93
CA SER A 266 5.14 2.29 15.61
C SER A 266 6.49 2.41 14.90
N ARG A 267 6.49 2.79 13.62
CA ARG A 267 7.69 2.91 12.81
C ARG A 267 8.43 4.23 13.00
N SER A 268 7.72 5.28 13.41
CA SER A 268 8.32 6.59 13.69
C SER A 268 7.65 7.25 14.90
N PRO A 269 8.07 6.90 16.13
CA PRO A 269 7.51 7.50 17.34
C PRO A 269 7.61 9.03 17.38
N SER A 270 8.67 9.60 16.82
CA SER A 270 8.84 11.06 16.76
C SER A 270 7.87 11.73 15.80
N LEU A 271 7.51 11.11 14.67
CA LEU A 271 6.45 11.60 13.79
C LEU A 271 5.09 11.51 14.48
N THR A 272 4.82 10.37 15.13
CA THR A 272 3.59 10.18 15.90
C THR A 272 3.43 11.22 16.97
N ALA A 273 4.48 11.51 17.75
CA ALA A 273 4.45 12.55 18.79
C ALA A 273 4.15 13.95 18.21
N ALA A 274 4.67 14.28 17.03
CA ALA A 274 4.35 15.54 16.36
C ALA A 274 2.87 15.61 15.95
N ILE A 275 2.29 14.52 15.45
CA ILE A 275 0.86 14.42 15.11
C ILE A 275 -0.01 14.54 16.38
N GLU A 276 0.38 13.87 17.47
CA GLU A 276 -0.32 13.96 18.76
C GLU A 276 -0.30 15.39 19.34
N ALA A 277 0.83 16.09 19.19
CA ALA A 277 0.93 17.49 19.60
C ALA A 277 0.03 18.40 18.77
N ALA A 278 -0.01 18.23 17.45
CA ALA A 278 -0.93 18.95 16.57
C ALA A 278 -2.40 18.66 16.90
N ASN A 279 -2.71 17.43 17.31
CA ASN A 279 -4.07 17.02 17.66
C ASN A 279 -4.58 17.66 18.97
N ALA A 280 -3.72 18.19 19.82
CA ALA A 280 -4.14 18.83 21.08
C ALA A 280 -5.13 19.99 20.86
N GLY A 281 -5.00 20.71 19.73
CA GLY A 281 -5.92 21.78 19.34
C GLY A 281 -7.13 21.31 18.51
N ILE A 282 -7.16 20.05 18.07
CA ILE A 282 -8.22 19.48 17.22
C ILE A 282 -9.16 18.57 18.00
N GLY A 283 -8.61 17.74 18.90
CA GLY A 283 -9.38 16.93 19.84
C GLY A 283 -9.97 15.64 19.25
N LEU A 284 -9.31 15.01 18.26
CA LEU A 284 -9.66 13.68 17.81
C LEU A 284 -9.17 12.60 18.77
N THR A 285 -9.87 11.47 18.84
CA THR A 285 -9.41 10.28 19.55
C THR A 285 -8.48 9.48 18.66
N LEU A 286 -7.17 9.58 18.88
CA LEU A 286 -6.17 8.88 18.07
C LEU A 286 -6.05 7.42 18.51
N LYS A 287 -6.27 6.49 17.60
CA LYS A 287 -6.09 5.05 17.77
C LYS A 287 -4.76 4.59 17.17
N LYS A 288 -4.06 3.69 17.86
CA LYS A 288 -2.73 3.15 17.48
C LYS A 288 -2.72 1.63 17.62
N ASN A 289 -3.58 0.93 16.93
CA ASN A 289 -3.87 -0.49 17.19
C ASN A 289 -3.67 -1.44 15.99
N TYR A 290 -3.43 -0.95 14.77
CA TYR A 290 -3.48 -1.80 13.57
C TYR A 290 -2.14 -2.01 12.84
N ASP A 291 -1.03 -1.51 13.32
CA ASP A 291 0.29 -1.69 12.65
C ASP A 291 0.69 -3.16 12.49
N ASN A 292 0.22 -4.03 13.37
CA ASN A 292 0.55 -5.47 13.38
C ASN A 292 -0.70 -6.36 13.36
N ASN A 293 -1.79 -5.93 12.76
CA ASN A 293 -3.01 -6.71 12.73
C ASN A 293 -3.00 -7.82 11.66
N ALA A 294 -3.86 -8.82 11.82
CA ALA A 294 -3.92 -9.98 10.93
C ALA A 294 -4.34 -9.64 9.48
N SER A 295 -5.00 -8.50 9.26
CA SER A 295 -5.39 -8.04 7.92
C SER A 295 -4.27 -7.26 7.20
N ASN A 296 -3.12 -7.04 7.83
CA ASN A 296 -2.00 -6.29 7.29
C ASN A 296 -2.36 -4.86 6.81
N LEU A 297 -3.22 -4.16 7.55
CA LEU A 297 -3.65 -2.81 7.19
C LEU A 297 -2.49 -1.86 6.94
N LEU A 298 -1.43 -1.90 7.75
CA LEU A 298 -0.23 -1.06 7.59
C LEU A 298 0.33 -1.02 6.16
N ARG A 299 0.05 -2.05 5.34
CA ARG A 299 0.65 -2.22 4.01
C ARG A 299 -0.28 -1.89 2.87
N ARG A 300 -1.45 -1.32 3.16
CA ARG A 300 -2.53 -1.19 2.20
C ARG A 300 -2.73 0.21 1.65
N SER A 301 -1.83 1.17 1.91
CA SER A 301 -1.94 2.51 1.36
C SER A 301 -0.58 3.12 1.03
N ASP A 302 -0.56 4.26 0.37
CA ASP A 302 0.57 4.88 -0.33
C ASP A 302 1.76 5.29 0.54
N HIS A 303 1.58 5.39 1.87
CA HIS A 303 2.70 5.58 2.82
C HIS A 303 3.65 4.38 2.87
N TRP A 304 3.15 3.16 2.51
CA TRP A 304 3.92 1.93 2.65
C TRP A 304 5.19 1.87 1.79
N PRO A 305 5.19 2.20 0.48
CA PRO A 305 6.39 2.29 -0.32
C PRO A 305 7.48 3.17 0.28
N PHE A 306 7.09 4.29 0.91
CA PHE A 306 8.02 5.20 1.58
C PHE A 306 8.62 4.60 2.85
N LEU A 307 7.80 3.96 3.70
CA LEU A 307 8.28 3.22 4.87
C LEU A 307 9.30 2.15 4.48
N GLN A 308 9.09 1.45 3.35
CA GLN A 308 10.02 0.45 2.83
C GLN A 308 11.36 1.05 2.35
N ARG A 309 11.38 2.35 2.05
CA ARG A 309 12.58 3.11 1.65
C ARG A 309 13.20 3.89 2.81
N GLY A 310 12.74 3.66 4.04
CA GLY A 310 13.28 4.32 5.23
C GLY A 310 12.80 5.76 5.43
N VAL A 311 11.74 6.19 4.75
CA VAL A 311 11.11 7.49 4.94
C VAL A 311 9.99 7.36 5.97
N PRO A 312 9.99 8.17 7.05
CA PRO A 312 8.91 8.17 8.04
C PRO A 312 7.55 8.49 7.40
N GLY A 313 6.54 7.66 7.63
CA GLY A 313 5.22 7.86 7.07
C GLY A 313 4.12 7.39 8.02
N VAL A 314 2.99 8.09 8.00
CA VAL A 314 1.78 7.75 8.74
C VAL A 314 0.58 7.86 7.81
N TRP A 315 -0.27 6.87 7.85
CA TRP A 315 -1.57 6.85 7.22
C TRP A 315 -2.66 7.27 8.21
N PHE A 316 -3.39 8.33 7.88
CA PHE A 316 -4.57 8.80 8.57
C PHE A 316 -5.78 8.07 8.00
N HIS A 317 -6.43 7.26 8.83
CA HIS A 317 -7.46 6.31 8.40
C HIS A 317 -8.62 6.28 9.40
N THR A 318 -9.84 6.41 8.94
CA THR A 318 -11.01 6.35 9.83
C THR A 318 -11.54 4.95 10.06
N GLY A 319 -10.90 3.93 9.48
CA GLY A 319 -11.25 2.52 9.62
C GLY A 319 -12.13 2.00 8.50
N LEU A 320 -12.24 0.67 8.44
CA LEU A 320 -13.11 0.01 7.47
C LEU A 320 -14.59 0.12 7.88
N HIS A 321 -15.47 0.11 6.88
CA HIS A 321 -16.91 0.15 7.03
C HIS A 321 -17.60 -0.82 6.05
N PRO A 322 -18.90 -1.18 6.24
CA PRO A 322 -19.59 -2.15 5.39
C PRO A 322 -19.64 -1.81 3.90
N ASP A 323 -19.61 -0.51 3.57
CA ASP A 323 -19.72 -0.04 2.18
C ASP A 323 -18.37 -0.02 1.44
N TYR A 324 -17.22 -0.26 2.13
CA TYR A 324 -15.88 -0.28 1.55
C TYR A 324 -15.79 -1.22 0.33
N HIS A 325 -15.29 -0.71 -0.81
CA HIS A 325 -15.24 -1.42 -2.10
C HIS A 325 -16.60 -1.95 -2.59
N THR A 326 -17.66 -1.19 -2.36
CA THR A 326 -19.01 -1.48 -2.88
C THR A 326 -19.56 -0.29 -3.65
N ILE A 327 -20.70 -0.49 -4.29
CA ILE A 327 -21.45 0.58 -4.97
C ILE A 327 -22.13 1.56 -3.99
N PHE A 328 -21.99 1.33 -2.67
CA PHE A 328 -22.66 2.10 -1.62
C PHE A 328 -21.71 3.03 -0.87
N ASP A 329 -20.46 3.17 -1.30
CA ASP A 329 -19.54 4.18 -0.75
C ASP A 329 -19.82 5.54 -1.40
N ASP A 330 -20.86 6.22 -0.89
CA ASP A 330 -21.45 7.42 -1.45
C ASP A 330 -21.16 8.66 -0.59
N ALA A 331 -21.16 9.82 -1.24
CA ALA A 331 -20.83 11.11 -0.63
C ALA A 331 -21.79 11.53 0.50
N GLU A 332 -23.06 11.12 0.43
CA GLU A 332 -24.08 11.41 1.44
C GLU A 332 -23.79 10.76 2.79
N LYS A 333 -22.94 9.73 2.80
CA LYS A 333 -22.56 8.99 4.00
C LYS A 333 -21.29 9.54 4.67
N ILE A 334 -20.64 10.52 4.09
CA ILE A 334 -19.44 11.14 4.63
C ILE A 334 -19.76 11.96 5.89
N ASN A 335 -18.99 11.74 6.95
CA ASN A 335 -19.01 12.57 8.15
C ASN A 335 -18.10 13.80 7.93
N TYR A 336 -18.63 14.79 7.20
CA TYR A 336 -17.88 16.00 6.82
C TYR A 336 -17.31 16.75 8.03
N ALA A 337 -18.02 16.78 9.14
CA ALA A 337 -17.53 17.46 10.35
C ALA A 337 -16.28 16.80 10.94
N LYS A 338 -16.19 15.46 10.91
CA LYS A 338 -15.01 14.71 11.33
C LYS A 338 -13.89 14.83 10.28
N MET A 339 -14.23 14.72 9.01
CA MET A 339 -13.29 14.88 7.90
C MET A 339 -12.60 16.25 7.95
N GLU A 340 -13.34 17.34 8.20
CA GLU A 340 -12.76 18.67 8.39
C GLU A 340 -11.72 18.68 9.52
N LYS A 341 -12.03 18.08 10.68
CA LYS A 341 -11.07 17.98 11.78
C LYS A 341 -9.80 17.23 11.38
N ILE A 342 -9.94 16.14 10.61
CA ILE A 342 -8.79 15.35 10.15
C ILE A 342 -7.95 16.15 9.17
N VAL A 343 -8.55 16.82 8.20
CA VAL A 343 -7.85 17.70 7.24
C VAL A 343 -7.10 18.82 7.98
N ARG A 344 -7.72 19.43 8.99
CA ARG A 344 -7.08 20.43 9.85
C ARG A 344 -5.92 19.85 10.66
N LEU A 345 -6.04 18.63 11.15
CA LEU A 345 -4.96 17.93 11.86
C LEU A 345 -3.77 17.69 10.93
N VAL A 346 -4.03 17.18 9.71
CA VAL A 346 -2.96 16.92 8.73
C VAL A 346 -2.29 18.22 8.28
N TYR A 347 -3.07 19.28 8.05
CA TYR A 347 -2.52 20.61 7.77
C TYR A 347 -1.62 21.10 8.91
N GLN A 348 -2.10 21.07 10.17
CA GLN A 348 -1.33 21.53 11.33
C GLN A 348 -0.07 20.70 11.55
N ALA A 349 -0.19 19.37 11.47
CA ALA A 349 0.97 18.48 11.62
C ALA A 349 2.01 18.71 10.52
N SER A 350 1.58 18.87 9.26
CA SER A 350 2.48 19.17 8.14
C SER A 350 3.17 20.53 8.30
N TRP A 351 2.43 21.53 8.77
CA TRP A 351 2.98 22.87 9.06
C TRP A 351 4.02 22.83 10.17
N ASP A 352 3.72 22.18 11.29
CA ASP A 352 4.62 22.09 12.44
C ASP A 352 5.89 21.32 12.09
N LEU A 353 5.77 20.21 11.36
CA LEU A 353 6.91 19.45 10.81
C LEU A 353 7.76 20.31 9.87
N ALA A 354 7.13 21.15 9.05
CA ALA A 354 7.84 22.02 8.13
C ALA A 354 8.47 23.22 8.83
N GLN A 355 7.99 23.64 9.99
CA GLN A 355 8.62 24.69 10.83
C GLN A 355 9.73 24.15 11.73
N SER A 356 9.68 22.87 12.11
CA SER A 356 10.64 22.25 13.04
C SER A 356 12.02 22.11 12.42
N GLY A 357 13.09 22.33 13.19
CA GLY A 357 14.45 21.95 12.80
C GLY A 357 14.73 20.47 12.93
N ALA A 358 13.93 19.73 13.73
CA ALA A 358 14.08 18.30 13.93
C ALA A 358 13.51 17.48 12.75
N ARG A 359 14.10 16.31 12.48
CA ARG A 359 13.58 15.35 11.51
C ARG A 359 13.05 14.13 12.23
N PRO A 360 11.83 13.67 11.91
CA PRO A 360 11.38 12.35 12.32
C PRO A 360 12.34 11.25 11.85
N ARG A 361 12.38 10.14 12.59
CA ARG A 361 13.25 8.99 12.25
C ARG A 361 12.46 7.70 12.32
N ILE A 362 12.78 6.77 11.42
CA ILE A 362 12.30 5.40 11.51
C ILE A 362 13.08 4.68 12.63
N VAL A 363 12.35 3.87 13.38
CA VAL A 363 12.90 2.88 14.31
C VAL A 363 12.66 1.48 13.74
N ASN A 364 13.66 0.61 13.88
CA ASN A 364 13.62 -0.77 13.38
C ASN A 364 12.83 -1.68 14.34
#